data_4bf19456c304c91216c3cb1dc3a071c5
#
_entry.id   4bf19456c304c91216c3cb1dc3a071c5
#
_cell.length_a   1.000
_cell.length_b   1.000
_cell.length_c   1.000
_cell.angle_alpha   90.00
_cell.angle_beta   90.00
_cell.angle_gamma   90.00
#
_symmetry.space_group_name_H-M   'P 1'
#
loop_
_entity.id
_entity.type
_entity.pdbx_description
1 polymer ?
#
loop_
_entity_poly.entity_id
_entity_poly.type
_entity_poly.pdbx_seq_one_letter_code
_entity_poly.pdbx_strand_id
1 'polypeptide(L)'
;EKATSQGPLTPTPNECSGELEKFETPGVKTIENLENDPYNVPASAQIKTLVFIAEDKPALALVRGDDQINESKLTGALSTAIFRAAEPKEIFGTLGAYPGSLGAIGVKDMPVFADKNLQNAAGMITGANEDGFHFRNVNMGRDLPDVQWADLRTVSEGELSDSGQPLK
;
A
#
# COMPACT_ATOMS: atom_id res chain seq x y z
N GLU A 1 2.86 10.23 16.60
CA GLU A 1 2.46 11.56 16.21
C GLU A 1 1.65 11.54 14.93
N LYS A 2 0.63 12.40 14.80
CA LYS A 2 -0.33 12.38 13.70
C LYS A 2 -0.14 13.54 12.73
N ALA A 3 1.10 13.92 12.42
CA ALA A 3 1.31 15.02 11.49
C ALA A 3 0.68 14.71 10.12
N THR A 4 0.03 15.70 9.53
CA THR A 4 -0.58 15.62 8.21
C THR A 4 0.14 16.53 7.23
N SER A 5 0.03 16.28 5.95
CA SER A 5 0.67 17.10 4.93
C SER A 5 -0.24 17.30 3.71
N GLN A 6 0.10 18.29 2.88
CA GLN A 6 -0.57 18.55 1.62
C GLN A 6 -0.25 17.49 0.55
N GLY A 7 0.81 16.73 0.75
CA GLY A 7 1.19 15.66 -0.16
C GLY A 7 2.66 15.30 -0.08
N PRO A 8 3.07 14.25 -0.77
CA PRO A 8 4.44 13.75 -0.75
C PRO A 8 5.37 14.65 -1.57
N LEU A 9 6.68 14.57 -1.27
CA LEU A 9 7.71 15.27 -2.03
C LEU A 9 7.83 14.74 -3.47
N THR A 10 7.67 13.42 -3.64
CA THR A 10 7.65 12.79 -4.96
C THR A 10 6.21 12.53 -5.37
N PRO A 11 5.76 13.02 -6.52
CA PRO A 11 4.38 12.79 -6.97
C PRO A 11 4.07 11.31 -7.16
N THR A 12 2.83 10.91 -6.89
CA THR A 12 2.34 9.57 -7.18
C THR A 12 1.92 9.51 -8.65
N PRO A 13 2.31 8.44 -9.39
CA PRO A 13 1.85 8.28 -10.78
C PRO A 13 0.32 8.26 -10.85
N ASN A 14 -0.24 8.95 -11.83
CA ASN A 14 -1.69 9.09 -11.98
C ASN A 14 -2.21 8.89 -13.41
N GLU A 15 -1.36 8.41 -14.31
CA GLU A 15 -1.73 8.15 -15.70
C GLU A 15 -1.28 6.76 -16.13
N CYS A 16 -2.20 6.01 -16.70
CA CYS A 16 -1.91 4.70 -17.28
C CYS A 16 -3.02 4.29 -18.23
N SER A 17 -2.66 3.96 -19.46
CA SER A 17 -3.61 3.46 -20.45
C SER A 17 -3.62 1.94 -20.55
N GLY A 18 -2.73 1.24 -19.83
CA GLY A 18 -2.59 -0.20 -19.87
C GLY A 18 -3.66 -0.92 -19.06
N GLU A 19 -4.00 -2.13 -19.50
CA GLU A 19 -4.86 -3.01 -18.72
C GLU A 19 -4.08 -3.66 -17.58
N LEU A 20 -4.78 -4.06 -16.52
CA LEU A 20 -4.21 -4.82 -15.42
C LEU A 20 -3.53 -6.08 -15.97
N GLU A 21 -2.27 -6.28 -15.63
CA GLU A 21 -1.49 -7.41 -16.11
C GLU A 21 -0.73 -8.08 -14.98
N LYS A 22 -0.91 -9.40 -14.85
CA LYS A 22 -0.15 -10.22 -13.92
C LYS A 22 1.14 -10.66 -14.61
N PHE A 23 2.27 -10.55 -13.91
CA PHE A 23 3.56 -10.92 -14.47
C PHE A 23 4.45 -11.56 -13.41
N GLU A 24 5.43 -12.33 -13.85
CA GLU A 24 6.33 -13.05 -12.98
C GLU A 24 7.38 -12.12 -12.37
N THR A 25 7.58 -12.27 -11.07
CA THR A 25 8.60 -11.54 -10.31
C THR A 25 9.32 -12.52 -9.36
N PRO A 26 10.01 -13.52 -9.92
CA PRO A 26 10.66 -14.54 -9.08
C PRO A 26 11.69 -13.92 -8.14
N GLY A 27 11.66 -14.34 -6.89
CA GLY A 27 12.63 -13.87 -5.88
C GLY A 27 12.39 -12.48 -5.32
N VAL A 28 11.38 -11.77 -5.79
CA VAL A 28 11.04 -10.45 -5.25
C VAL A 28 10.38 -10.60 -3.89
N LYS A 29 10.98 -9.96 -2.87
CA LYS A 29 10.50 -9.98 -1.49
C LYS A 29 10.30 -8.58 -0.91
N THR A 30 10.90 -7.55 -1.52
CA THR A 30 10.93 -6.20 -0.98
C THR A 30 10.65 -5.17 -2.07
N ILE A 31 10.30 -3.96 -1.64
CA ILE A 31 10.14 -2.80 -2.53
C ILE A 31 11.44 -2.59 -3.32
N GLU A 32 12.60 -2.67 -2.65
CA GLU A 32 13.89 -2.48 -3.27
C GLU A 32 14.16 -3.49 -4.40
N ASN A 33 13.72 -4.74 -4.27
CA ASN A 33 13.90 -5.73 -5.32
C ASN A 33 13.25 -5.30 -6.64
N LEU A 34 12.12 -4.59 -6.58
CA LEU A 34 11.45 -4.08 -7.78
C LEU A 34 12.09 -2.78 -8.30
N GLU A 35 12.81 -2.06 -7.45
CA GLU A 35 13.55 -0.87 -7.88
C GLU A 35 14.76 -1.22 -8.74
N ASN A 36 15.30 -2.41 -8.56
CA ASN A 36 16.50 -2.88 -9.25
C ASN A 36 16.17 -3.64 -10.54
N ASP A 37 17.20 -3.92 -11.35
CA ASP A 37 17.06 -4.73 -12.55
C ASP A 37 16.45 -6.10 -12.25
N PRO A 38 15.61 -6.66 -13.14
CA PRO A 38 15.25 -6.13 -14.46
C PRO A 38 14.03 -5.20 -14.44
N TYR A 39 13.44 -4.93 -13.26
CA TYR A 39 12.15 -4.25 -13.16
C TYR A 39 12.27 -2.73 -13.22
N ASN A 40 13.20 -2.16 -12.48
CA ASN A 40 13.50 -0.71 -12.45
C ASN A 40 12.25 0.14 -12.17
N VAL A 41 11.43 -0.29 -11.18
CA VAL A 41 10.21 0.42 -10.78
C VAL A 41 10.48 1.20 -9.51
N PRO A 42 10.36 2.53 -9.51
CA PRO A 42 10.59 3.30 -8.30
C PRO A 42 9.57 2.97 -7.21
N ALA A 43 9.97 3.11 -5.96
CA ALA A 43 9.10 2.84 -4.81
C ALA A 43 7.80 3.67 -4.87
N SER A 44 7.86 4.90 -5.42
CA SER A 44 6.69 5.77 -5.59
C SER A 44 5.65 5.21 -6.58
N ALA A 45 6.01 4.23 -7.40
CA ALA A 45 5.10 3.55 -8.32
C ALA A 45 4.68 2.17 -7.82
N GLN A 46 4.96 1.85 -6.58
CA GLN A 46 4.59 0.58 -5.96
C GLN A 46 3.58 0.80 -4.85
N ILE A 47 2.69 -0.18 -4.66
CA ILE A 47 1.74 -0.21 -3.54
C ILE A 47 2.23 -1.27 -2.56
N LYS A 48 2.46 -0.87 -1.33
CA LYS A 48 2.85 -1.75 -0.25
C LYS A 48 1.59 -2.16 0.51
N THR A 49 1.38 -3.47 0.64
CA THR A 49 0.22 -4.05 1.33
C THR A 49 0.65 -4.60 2.67
N LEU A 50 0.05 -4.09 3.73
CA LEU A 50 0.32 -4.51 5.10
C LEU A 50 -0.92 -5.19 5.66
N VAL A 51 -0.72 -6.32 6.33
CA VAL A 51 -1.81 -7.09 6.92
C VAL A 51 -1.78 -6.94 8.43
N PHE A 52 -2.90 -6.53 8.99
CA PHE A 52 -3.06 -6.38 10.44
C PHE A 52 -4.18 -7.29 10.94
N ILE A 53 -4.06 -7.69 12.19
CA ILE A 53 -5.14 -8.37 12.90
C ILE A 53 -5.70 -7.36 13.90
N ALA A 54 -6.91 -6.89 13.64
CA ALA A 54 -7.60 -5.92 14.47
C ALA A 54 -8.78 -6.60 15.17
N GLU A 55 -8.74 -6.66 16.49
CA GLU A 55 -9.75 -7.36 17.30
C GLU A 55 -10.05 -8.76 16.76
N ASP A 56 -8.97 -9.52 16.51
CA ASP A 56 -8.98 -10.90 16.01
C ASP A 56 -9.45 -11.06 14.55
N LYS A 57 -9.56 -9.98 13.79
CA LYS A 57 -9.98 -10.02 12.38
C LYS A 57 -8.93 -9.38 11.47
N PRO A 58 -8.69 -9.95 10.29
CA PRO A 58 -7.72 -9.36 9.37
C PRO A 58 -8.25 -8.08 8.71
N ALA A 59 -7.32 -7.16 8.47
CA ALA A 59 -7.57 -5.93 7.72
C ALA A 59 -6.31 -5.60 6.92
N LEU A 60 -6.48 -5.00 5.76
CA LEU A 60 -5.36 -4.58 4.91
C LEU A 60 -5.20 -3.07 4.97
N ALA A 61 -3.95 -2.63 4.95
CA ALA A 61 -3.60 -1.23 4.81
C ALA A 61 -2.64 -1.08 3.63
N LEU A 62 -2.99 -0.18 2.72
CA LEU A 62 -2.20 0.10 1.53
C LEU A 62 -1.54 1.46 1.66
N VAL A 63 -0.23 1.50 1.47
CA VAL A 63 0.52 2.75 1.38
C VAL A 63 1.43 2.68 0.15
N ARG A 64 1.87 3.85 -0.33
CA ARG A 64 2.85 3.88 -1.40
C ARG A 64 4.16 3.24 -0.93
N GLY A 65 4.90 2.62 -1.83
CA GLY A 65 6.06 1.81 -1.49
C GLY A 65 7.15 2.53 -0.71
N ASP A 66 7.28 3.84 -0.86
CA ASP A 66 8.23 4.67 -0.12
C ASP A 66 7.66 5.26 1.18
N ASP A 67 6.40 5.02 1.48
CA ASP A 67 5.76 5.50 2.70
C ASP A 67 5.79 4.46 3.82
N GLN A 68 5.66 4.93 5.06
CA GLN A 68 5.54 4.09 6.25
C GLN A 68 4.21 4.35 6.93
N ILE A 69 3.64 3.32 7.54
CA ILE A 69 2.41 3.43 8.32
C ILE A 69 2.69 4.21 9.61
N ASN A 70 1.79 5.11 9.93
CA ASN A 70 1.73 5.76 11.25
C ASN A 70 0.69 5.02 12.09
N GLU A 71 1.11 4.38 13.17
CA GLU A 71 0.22 3.55 13.99
C GLU A 71 -0.92 4.35 14.63
N SER A 72 -0.69 5.60 15.01
CA SER A 72 -1.75 6.44 15.55
C SER A 72 -2.84 6.74 14.52
N LYS A 73 -2.44 6.96 13.27
CA LYS A 73 -3.40 7.15 12.17
C LYS A 73 -4.14 5.85 11.86
N LEU A 74 -3.45 4.72 11.93
CA LEU A 74 -4.05 3.41 11.71
C LEU A 74 -5.11 3.09 12.77
N THR A 75 -4.86 3.45 14.03
CA THR A 75 -5.84 3.32 15.11
C THR A 75 -7.15 4.02 14.73
N GLY A 76 -7.06 5.24 14.20
CA GLY A 76 -8.25 5.97 13.74
C GLY A 76 -8.98 5.29 12.60
N ALA A 77 -8.25 4.77 11.62
CA ALA A 77 -8.85 4.09 10.47
C ALA A 77 -9.52 2.77 10.87
N LEU A 78 -8.85 1.98 11.71
CA LEU A 78 -9.37 0.70 12.19
C LEU A 78 -10.47 0.85 13.24
N SER A 79 -10.63 2.04 13.81
CA SER A 79 -11.56 2.34 14.91
C SER A 79 -11.31 1.49 16.15
N THR A 80 -10.08 1.07 16.36
CA THR A 80 -9.65 0.31 17.52
C THR A 80 -8.16 0.50 17.77
N ALA A 81 -7.75 0.46 19.04
CA ALA A 81 -6.35 0.44 19.44
C ALA A 81 -5.83 -1.00 19.61
N ILE A 82 -6.71 -2.00 19.47
CA ILE A 82 -6.36 -3.42 19.65
C ILE A 82 -6.05 -4.02 18.29
N PHE A 83 -4.82 -3.84 17.84
CA PHE A 83 -4.36 -4.44 16.59
C PHE A 83 -2.87 -4.78 16.69
N ARG A 84 -2.44 -5.66 15.83
CA ARG A 84 -1.03 -6.06 15.66
C ARG A 84 -0.77 -6.42 14.20
N ALA A 85 0.49 -6.43 13.80
CA ALA A 85 0.87 -6.96 12.49
C ALA A 85 0.55 -8.46 12.45
N ALA A 86 0.05 -8.93 11.32
CA ALA A 86 -0.19 -10.35 11.12
C ALA A 86 1.14 -11.10 10.95
N GLU A 87 1.18 -12.33 11.44
CA GLU A 87 2.33 -13.20 11.24
C GLU A 87 2.29 -13.84 9.84
N PRO A 88 3.45 -14.26 9.29
CA PRO A 88 3.48 -14.86 7.94
C PRO A 88 2.49 -15.98 7.70
N LYS A 89 2.27 -16.87 8.68
CA LYS A 89 1.29 -17.95 8.56
C LYS A 89 -0.15 -17.43 8.47
N GLU A 90 -0.45 -16.38 9.22
CA GLU A 90 -1.76 -15.74 9.18
C GLU A 90 -1.99 -15.06 7.83
N ILE A 91 -0.96 -14.41 7.31
CA ILE A 91 -0.98 -13.76 6.00
C ILE A 91 -1.24 -14.80 4.91
N PHE A 92 -0.50 -15.90 4.93
CA PHE A 92 -0.68 -16.98 3.95
C PHE A 92 -2.10 -17.56 4.03
N GLY A 93 -2.62 -17.80 5.23
CA GLY A 93 -3.98 -18.31 5.42
C GLY A 93 -5.06 -17.34 4.94
N THR A 94 -4.76 -16.05 4.93
CA THR A 94 -5.72 -14.98 4.55
C THR A 94 -5.65 -14.64 3.07
N LEU A 95 -4.44 -14.50 2.52
CA LEU A 95 -4.22 -14.00 1.16
C LEU A 95 -3.68 -15.05 0.18
N GLY A 96 -3.18 -16.17 0.67
CA GLY A 96 -2.63 -17.22 -0.18
C GLY A 96 -1.18 -17.02 -0.62
N ALA A 97 -0.49 -16.03 -0.07
CA ALA A 97 0.91 -15.75 -0.37
C ALA A 97 1.64 -15.24 0.88
N TYR A 98 2.95 -15.29 0.84
CA TYR A 98 3.80 -14.73 1.89
C TYR A 98 4.19 -13.28 1.58
N PRO A 99 4.66 -12.51 2.59
CA PRO A 99 5.14 -11.14 2.36
C PRO A 99 6.13 -11.06 1.21
N GLY A 100 5.97 -10.04 0.37
CA GLY A 100 6.74 -9.85 -0.86
C GLY A 100 5.88 -9.92 -2.12
N SER A 101 4.74 -10.62 -2.05
CA SER A 101 3.82 -10.76 -3.19
C SER A 101 2.37 -10.44 -2.80
N LEU A 102 2.19 -9.60 -1.80
CA LEU A 102 0.85 -9.30 -1.26
C LEU A 102 0.20 -8.13 -1.99
N GLY A 103 -1.10 -8.21 -2.15
CA GLY A 103 -1.92 -7.17 -2.75
C GLY A 103 -3.37 -7.25 -2.29
N ALA A 104 -4.15 -6.26 -2.69
CA ALA A 104 -5.56 -6.17 -2.30
C ALA A 104 -6.51 -6.44 -3.47
N ILE A 105 -6.01 -6.61 -4.69
CA ILE A 105 -6.86 -6.86 -5.86
C ILE A 105 -7.57 -8.20 -5.68
N GLY A 106 -8.90 -8.17 -5.79
CA GLY A 106 -9.73 -9.37 -5.62
C GLY A 106 -10.04 -9.73 -4.17
N VAL A 107 -9.53 -9.00 -3.20
CA VAL A 107 -9.79 -9.24 -1.79
C VAL A 107 -11.14 -8.62 -1.42
N LYS A 108 -12.08 -9.43 -0.91
CA LYS A 108 -13.46 -8.98 -0.62
C LYS A 108 -13.94 -9.30 0.78
N ASP A 109 -13.25 -10.17 1.50
CA ASP A 109 -13.73 -10.71 2.78
C ASP A 109 -13.26 -9.91 4.00
N MET A 110 -12.57 -8.81 3.79
CA MET A 110 -12.03 -8.00 4.87
C MET A 110 -11.93 -6.53 4.46
N PRO A 111 -11.88 -5.61 5.42
CA PRO A 111 -11.72 -4.19 5.09
C PRO A 111 -10.33 -3.93 4.50
N VAL A 112 -10.28 -3.05 3.51
CA VAL A 112 -9.06 -2.58 2.89
C VAL A 112 -9.03 -1.07 3.01
N PHE A 113 -8.04 -0.58 3.74
CA PHE A 113 -7.82 0.86 3.90
C PHE A 113 -6.67 1.26 2.98
N ALA A 114 -6.80 2.41 2.33
CA ALA A 114 -5.74 2.92 1.46
C ALA A 114 -5.40 4.35 1.85
N ASP A 115 -4.12 4.64 1.91
CA ASP A 115 -3.65 5.99 2.19
C ASP A 115 -4.08 6.95 1.09
N LYS A 116 -4.46 8.15 1.49
CA LYS A 116 -4.90 9.21 0.56
C LYS A 116 -3.88 9.53 -0.53
N ASN A 117 -2.62 9.27 -0.29
CA ASN A 117 -1.55 9.45 -1.27
C ASN A 117 -1.72 8.56 -2.51
N LEU A 118 -2.53 7.51 -2.41
CA LEU A 118 -2.84 6.61 -3.51
C LEU A 118 -4.11 6.99 -4.27
N GLN A 119 -4.81 8.05 -3.88
CA GLN A 119 -5.99 8.51 -4.61
C GLN A 119 -5.59 8.88 -6.04
N ASN A 120 -6.37 8.40 -7.01
CA ASN A 120 -6.13 8.60 -8.43
C ASN A 120 -4.82 7.98 -8.96
N ALA A 121 -4.15 7.15 -8.17
CA ALA A 121 -2.93 6.48 -8.62
C ALA A 121 -3.24 5.52 -9.77
N ALA A 122 -2.36 5.48 -10.76
CA ALA A 122 -2.47 4.62 -11.94
C ALA A 122 -1.06 4.24 -12.41
N GLY A 123 -0.95 3.10 -13.09
CA GLY A 123 0.35 2.59 -13.52
C GLY A 123 1.19 2.05 -12.37
N MET A 124 0.54 1.65 -11.29
CA MET A 124 1.21 1.14 -10.11
C MET A 124 1.48 -0.35 -10.20
N ILE A 125 2.38 -0.84 -9.34
CA ILE A 125 2.66 -2.27 -9.19
C ILE A 125 2.27 -2.69 -7.77
N THR A 126 1.62 -3.85 -7.64
CA THR A 126 1.28 -4.47 -6.36
C THR A 126 1.42 -5.98 -6.46
N GLY A 127 1.57 -6.66 -5.34
CA GLY A 127 1.60 -8.12 -5.31
C GLY A 127 0.30 -8.75 -5.80
N ALA A 128 0.40 -9.94 -6.37
CA ALA A 128 -0.74 -10.65 -6.94
C ALA A 128 -1.34 -11.69 -5.99
N ASN A 129 -0.91 -11.74 -4.72
CA ASN A 129 -1.29 -12.76 -3.75
C ASN A 129 -0.96 -14.18 -4.23
N GLU A 130 0.11 -14.27 -4.99
CA GLU A 130 0.69 -15.52 -5.45
C GLU A 130 2.20 -15.34 -5.41
N ASP A 131 2.90 -16.23 -4.69
CA ASP A 131 4.34 -16.12 -4.53
C ASP A 131 5.05 -16.06 -5.88
N GLY A 132 5.88 -15.05 -6.08
CA GLY A 132 6.60 -14.84 -7.33
C GLY A 132 5.82 -14.11 -8.42
N PHE A 133 4.68 -13.50 -8.09
CA PHE A 133 3.88 -12.74 -9.06
C PHE A 133 3.44 -11.39 -8.55
N HIS A 134 3.35 -10.43 -9.45
CA HIS A 134 2.83 -9.08 -9.20
C HIS A 134 1.86 -8.70 -10.32
N PHE A 135 1.05 -7.68 -10.03
CA PHE A 135 0.25 -6.98 -11.04
C PHE A 135 0.92 -5.67 -11.40
N ARG A 136 0.89 -5.30 -12.67
CA ARG A 136 1.28 -3.97 -13.15
C ARG A 136 0.10 -3.28 -13.82
N ASN A 137 0.28 -2.00 -14.13
CA ASN A 137 -0.77 -1.16 -14.69
C ASN A 137 -1.97 -1.05 -13.75
N VAL A 138 -1.72 -1.07 -12.44
CA VAL A 138 -2.77 -0.98 -11.43
C VAL A 138 -3.31 0.45 -11.39
N ASN A 139 -4.62 0.56 -11.55
CA ASN A 139 -5.35 1.81 -11.47
C ASN A 139 -6.29 1.71 -10.26
N MET A 140 -6.11 2.56 -9.28
CA MET A 140 -6.85 2.47 -8.02
C MET A 140 -8.37 2.51 -8.22
N GLY A 141 -8.86 3.41 -9.07
CA GLY A 141 -10.30 3.55 -9.29
C GLY A 141 -10.92 2.37 -10.02
N ARG A 142 -10.18 1.75 -10.91
CA ARG A 142 -10.64 0.60 -11.70
C ARG A 142 -10.47 -0.73 -10.95
N ASP A 143 -9.30 -0.93 -10.33
CA ASP A 143 -8.89 -2.24 -9.81
C ASP A 143 -9.13 -2.41 -8.32
N LEU A 144 -9.23 -1.30 -7.59
CA LEU A 144 -9.44 -1.28 -6.14
C LEU A 144 -10.54 -0.27 -5.76
N PRO A 145 -11.74 -0.39 -6.34
CA PRO A 145 -12.80 0.61 -6.15
C PRO A 145 -13.40 0.65 -4.75
N ASP A 146 -13.25 -0.43 -3.99
CA ASP A 146 -13.92 -0.61 -2.70
C ASP A 146 -13.04 -0.26 -1.49
N VAL A 147 -11.85 0.31 -1.71
CA VAL A 147 -10.98 0.70 -0.59
C VAL A 147 -11.59 1.84 0.21
N GLN A 148 -11.30 1.85 1.50
CA GLN A 148 -11.64 2.94 2.40
C GLN A 148 -10.44 3.89 2.49
N TRP A 149 -10.63 5.12 2.04
CA TRP A 149 -9.55 6.11 2.04
C TRP A 149 -9.33 6.68 3.43
N ALA A 150 -8.07 6.78 3.84
CA ALA A 150 -7.69 7.35 5.12
C ALA A 150 -6.28 7.94 5.03
N ASP A 151 -5.96 8.84 5.95
CA ASP A 151 -4.57 9.29 6.11
C ASP A 151 -3.87 8.28 7.01
N LEU A 152 -2.93 7.54 6.47
CA LEU A 152 -2.27 6.43 7.16
C LEU A 152 -0.75 6.60 7.28
N ARG A 153 -0.15 7.41 6.43
CA ARG A 153 1.31 7.46 6.33
C ARG A 153 1.95 8.41 7.32
N THR A 154 3.19 8.10 7.67
CA THR A 154 4.07 9.03 8.35
C THR A 154 4.53 10.08 7.33
N VAL A 155 4.41 11.36 7.68
CA VAL A 155 4.85 12.44 6.81
C VAL A 155 6.37 12.56 6.84
N SER A 156 6.94 13.06 5.74
CA SER A 156 8.38 13.27 5.62
C SER A 156 8.77 14.71 5.93
N GLU A 157 9.99 14.89 6.41
CA GLU A 157 10.55 16.23 6.59
C GLU A 157 10.59 16.96 5.25
N GLY A 158 10.23 18.23 5.25
CA GLY A 158 10.17 19.06 4.06
C GLY A 158 8.82 19.07 3.34
N GLU A 159 7.90 18.14 3.67
CA GLU A 159 6.54 18.24 3.15
C GLU A 159 5.82 19.43 3.79
N LEU A 160 4.84 19.99 3.10
CA LEU A 160 4.06 21.09 3.65
C LEU A 160 2.92 20.54 4.51
N SER A 161 2.74 21.13 5.68
CA SER A 161 1.59 20.84 6.54
C SER A 161 0.31 21.34 5.88
N ASP A 162 -0.84 21.02 6.44
CA ASP A 162 -2.13 21.51 5.96
C ASP A 162 -2.21 23.06 5.97
N SER A 163 -1.41 23.70 6.83
CA SER A 163 -1.30 25.16 6.88
C SER A 163 -0.25 25.74 5.93
N GLY A 164 0.44 24.90 5.15
CA GLY A 164 1.46 25.32 4.19
C GLY A 164 2.85 25.53 4.77
N GLN A 165 3.09 25.09 6.01
CA GLN A 165 4.41 25.22 6.66
C GLN A 165 5.24 23.96 6.45
N PRO A 166 6.57 24.07 6.20
CA PRO A 166 7.42 22.89 6.10
C PRO A 166 7.42 22.06 7.38
N LEU A 167 7.33 20.75 7.25
CA LEU A 167 7.40 19.81 8.35
C LEU A 167 8.85 19.52 8.70
N LYS A 168 9.11 19.33 9.97
CA LYS A 168 10.45 19.02 10.50
C LYS A 168 10.51 17.63 11.08
#